data_0a751a48886fe41df54370f3d2e9026e
#
_entry.id   0a751a48886fe41df54370f3d2e9026e
#
_cell.length_a   1.000
_cell.length_b   1.000
_cell.length_c   1.000
_cell.angle_alpha   90.00
_cell.angle_beta   90.00
_cell.angle_gamma   90.00
#
_symmetry.space_group_name_H-M   'P 1'
#
loop_
_entity.id
_entity.type
_entity.pdbx_description
1 polymer ?
#
loop_
_entity_poly.entity_id
_entity_poly.type
_entity_poly.pdbx_seq_one_letter_code
_entity_poly.pdbx_strand_id
1 'polypeptide(L)'
;MCIRDRAEIVNQDAVAVTSAIGMFEGYEDGSFGPENVVTRAEMAVIICTMLYGAGVNVNQFAETSVFTDVPAWAQGYVNLCSSLGIVAGVGDGKFDPNATVTTAQAVLMLCRALGYFQSATDFGNDWMLAATAKGTALGLYGDLKLTANAGLTRDNVAELVFNALTKAVPVQYNE
;
A
#
# COMPACT_ATOMS: atom_id res chain seq x y z
N MET A 1 5.31 -13.10 18.67
CA MET A 1 6.24 -11.96 18.68
C MET A 1 5.74 -10.94 19.69
N CYS A 2 6.55 -10.56 20.65
CA CYS A 2 6.18 -9.53 21.61
C CYS A 2 6.56 -8.17 21.02
N ILE A 3 5.59 -7.35 20.63
CA ILE A 3 5.81 -6.01 20.10
C ILE A 3 5.98 -5.08 21.30
N ARG A 4 7.13 -4.40 21.40
CA ARG A 4 7.52 -3.58 22.53
C ARG A 4 6.57 -2.41 22.80
N ASP A 5 6.09 -1.76 21.74
CA ASP A 5 5.20 -0.59 21.75
C ASP A 5 3.73 -0.96 21.50
N ARG A 6 3.35 -2.18 21.83
CA ARG A 6 1.98 -2.70 21.58
C ARG A 6 0.87 -1.82 22.14
N ALA A 7 1.13 -1.18 23.28
CA ALA A 7 0.13 -0.32 23.93
C ALA A 7 -0.17 0.97 23.13
N GLU A 8 0.74 1.37 22.24
CA GLU A 8 0.60 2.54 21.36
C GLU A 8 -0.15 2.22 20.06
N ILE A 9 -0.29 0.92 19.73
CA ILE A 9 -0.96 0.47 18.52
C ILE A 9 -2.47 0.55 18.72
N VAL A 10 -3.14 1.31 17.85
CA VAL A 10 -4.61 1.43 17.85
C VAL A 10 -5.26 0.22 17.20
N ASN A 11 -4.76 -0.20 16.03
CA ASN A 11 -5.32 -1.30 15.24
C ASN A 11 -4.57 -2.61 15.52
N GLN A 12 -4.62 -3.08 16.76
CA GLN A 12 -3.80 -4.19 17.25
C GLN A 12 -3.96 -5.50 16.47
N ASP A 13 -5.18 -5.86 16.10
CA ASP A 13 -5.44 -7.09 15.34
C ASP A 13 -4.87 -7.00 13.92
N ALA A 14 -5.04 -5.86 13.26
CA ALA A 14 -4.49 -5.61 11.95
C ALA A 14 -2.96 -5.67 11.96
N VAL A 15 -2.31 -5.01 12.92
CA VAL A 15 -0.85 -5.05 13.08
C VAL A 15 -0.36 -6.46 13.38
N ALA A 16 -1.04 -7.20 14.25
CA ALA A 16 -0.66 -8.57 14.60
C ALA A 16 -0.72 -9.50 13.38
N VAL A 17 -1.80 -9.43 12.59
CA VAL A 17 -1.97 -10.28 11.40
C VAL A 17 -0.99 -9.88 10.30
N THR A 18 -0.91 -8.60 9.95
CA THR A 18 -0.04 -8.12 8.86
C THR A 18 1.44 -8.33 9.16
N SER A 19 1.85 -8.22 10.42
CA SER A 19 3.22 -8.56 10.85
C SER A 19 3.46 -10.07 10.79
N ALA A 20 2.51 -10.90 11.21
CA ALA A 20 2.63 -12.36 11.21
C ALA A 20 2.80 -12.93 9.80
N ILE A 21 2.16 -12.33 8.79
CA ILE A 21 2.29 -12.74 7.38
C ILE A 21 3.45 -12.05 6.64
N GLY A 22 4.27 -11.26 7.35
CA GLY A 22 5.50 -10.67 6.83
C GLY A 22 5.33 -9.41 6.00
N MET A 23 4.18 -8.72 6.12
CA MET A 23 3.94 -7.45 5.42
C MET A 23 4.61 -6.27 6.10
N PHE A 24 4.76 -6.34 7.41
CA PHE A 24 5.50 -5.37 8.20
C PHE A 24 6.61 -6.06 8.99
N GLU A 25 7.82 -5.55 8.83
CA GLU A 25 8.94 -5.90 9.69
C GLU A 25 9.00 -4.91 10.86
N GLY A 26 9.23 -5.43 12.07
CA GLY A 26 9.51 -4.59 13.23
C GLY A 26 10.93 -4.02 13.17
N TYR A 27 11.18 -3.02 14.01
CA TYR A 27 12.52 -2.46 14.16
C TYR A 27 13.41 -3.36 15.02
N GLU A 28 14.73 -3.15 14.96
CA GLU A 28 15.72 -3.94 15.70
C GLU A 28 15.50 -3.92 17.22
N ASP A 29 14.92 -2.84 17.75
CA ASP A 29 14.57 -2.70 19.16
C ASP A 29 13.29 -3.46 19.57
N GLY A 30 12.65 -4.15 18.64
CA GLY A 30 11.41 -4.89 18.84
C GLY A 30 10.14 -4.04 18.80
N SER A 31 10.23 -2.75 18.44
CA SER A 31 9.07 -1.91 18.23
C SER A 31 8.43 -2.11 16.85
N PHE A 32 7.15 -1.74 16.73
CA PHE A 32 6.44 -1.65 15.45
C PHE A 32 6.51 -0.24 14.86
N GLY A 33 6.55 0.79 15.68
CA GLY A 33 6.53 2.20 15.27
C GLY A 33 5.19 2.62 14.66
N PRO A 34 4.06 2.50 15.39
CA PRO A 34 2.73 2.73 14.83
C PRO A 34 2.54 4.13 14.24
N GLU A 35 3.17 5.14 14.85
CA GLU A 35 3.09 6.54 14.43
C GLU A 35 4.08 6.92 13.31
N ASN A 36 5.00 6.03 12.93
CA ASN A 36 5.92 6.29 11.84
C ASN A 36 5.16 6.33 10.52
N VAL A 37 5.49 7.31 9.68
CA VAL A 37 4.87 7.46 8.35
C VAL A 37 5.34 6.37 7.39
N VAL A 38 4.50 6.05 6.42
CA VAL A 38 4.81 5.12 5.33
C VAL A 38 5.10 5.93 4.07
N THR A 39 6.24 5.67 3.44
CA THR A 39 6.59 6.30 2.17
C THR A 39 5.92 5.60 0.99
N ARG A 40 5.88 6.27 -0.16
CA ARG A 40 5.37 5.70 -1.40
C ARG A 40 6.13 4.44 -1.82
N ALA A 41 7.45 4.42 -1.64
CA ALA A 41 8.27 3.23 -1.93
C ALA A 41 7.96 2.07 -0.97
N GLU A 42 7.83 2.35 0.31
CA GLU A 42 7.45 1.33 1.31
C GLU A 42 6.04 0.78 1.05
N MET A 43 5.10 1.61 0.61
CA MET A 43 3.77 1.14 0.23
C MET A 43 3.83 0.18 -0.96
N ALA A 44 4.70 0.41 -1.94
CA ALA A 44 4.91 -0.52 -3.05
C ALA A 44 5.44 -1.89 -2.56
N VAL A 45 6.34 -1.91 -1.58
CA VAL A 45 6.81 -3.15 -0.94
C VAL A 45 5.66 -3.89 -0.26
N ILE A 46 4.85 -3.18 0.51
CA ILE A 46 3.68 -3.74 1.20
C ILE A 46 2.69 -4.37 0.20
N ILE A 47 2.39 -3.67 -0.90
CA ILE A 47 1.50 -4.19 -1.95
C ILE A 47 2.08 -5.44 -2.62
N CYS A 48 3.36 -5.46 -2.96
CA CYS A 48 4.00 -6.64 -3.53
C CYS A 48 3.94 -7.83 -2.57
N THR A 49 4.19 -7.60 -1.29
CA THR A 49 4.08 -8.63 -0.25
C THR A 49 2.65 -9.13 -0.09
N MET A 50 1.67 -8.23 -0.18
CA MET A 50 0.26 -8.59 -0.14
C MET A 50 -0.13 -9.53 -1.29
N LEU A 51 0.37 -9.26 -2.51
CA LEU A 51 -0.02 -10.00 -3.71
C LEU A 51 0.75 -11.32 -3.87
N TYR A 52 2.01 -11.36 -3.49
CA TYR A 52 2.93 -12.46 -3.80
C TYR A 52 3.55 -13.13 -2.57
N GLY A 53 3.26 -12.64 -1.39
CA GLY A 53 3.79 -13.16 -0.12
C GLY A 53 5.12 -12.54 0.28
N ALA A 54 5.49 -12.80 1.55
CA ALA A 54 6.78 -12.38 2.09
C ALA A 54 7.94 -13.08 1.35
N GLY A 55 9.00 -12.34 1.08
CA GLY A 55 10.16 -12.87 0.35
C GLY A 55 9.98 -12.96 -1.16
N VAL A 56 8.98 -12.28 -1.72
CA VAL A 56 8.82 -12.16 -3.17
C VAL A 56 10.13 -11.73 -3.84
N ASN A 57 10.55 -12.47 -4.87
CA ASN A 57 11.75 -12.13 -5.63
C ASN A 57 11.44 -11.12 -6.73
N VAL A 58 11.84 -9.89 -6.51
CA VAL A 58 11.64 -8.77 -7.45
C VAL A 58 12.88 -8.43 -8.29
N ASN A 59 13.96 -9.21 -8.18
CA ASN A 59 15.25 -8.91 -8.85
C ASN A 59 15.11 -8.81 -10.36
N GLN A 60 14.27 -9.63 -10.97
CA GLN A 60 14.02 -9.58 -12.43
C GLN A 60 13.37 -8.26 -12.89
N PHE A 61 12.76 -7.51 -11.99
CA PHE A 61 12.16 -6.22 -12.28
C PHE A 61 13.09 -5.04 -11.97
N ALA A 62 14.22 -5.29 -11.30
CA ALA A 62 15.17 -4.25 -10.89
C ALA A 62 16.08 -3.77 -12.03
N GLU A 63 16.23 -4.58 -13.10
CA GLU A 63 17.17 -4.30 -14.19
C GLU A 63 16.75 -3.13 -15.10
N THR A 64 15.46 -2.83 -15.17
CA THR A 64 14.93 -1.77 -16.03
C THR A 64 14.34 -0.68 -15.13
N SER A 65 15.02 0.46 -15.05
CA SER A 65 14.50 1.58 -14.27
C SER A 65 13.38 2.29 -15.04
N VAL A 66 12.16 2.23 -14.53
CA VAL A 66 11.00 2.97 -15.03
C VAL A 66 11.07 4.43 -14.57
N PHE A 67 11.59 4.65 -13.34
CA PHE A 67 11.70 5.95 -12.71
C PHE A 67 13.16 6.25 -12.35
N THR A 68 13.56 7.52 -12.45
CA THR A 68 14.96 7.95 -12.27
C THR A 68 15.37 8.19 -10.82
N ASP A 69 14.41 8.29 -9.90
CA ASP A 69 14.60 8.69 -8.51
C ASP A 69 14.38 7.56 -7.48
N VAL A 70 14.11 6.35 -7.94
CA VAL A 70 13.86 5.22 -7.03
C VAL A 70 15.18 4.60 -6.58
N PRO A 71 15.40 4.44 -5.26
CA PRO A 71 16.63 3.82 -4.75
C PRO A 71 16.67 2.32 -5.09
N ALA A 72 17.89 1.78 -5.18
CA ALA A 72 18.13 0.40 -5.61
C ALA A 72 17.30 -0.64 -4.86
N TRP A 73 17.13 -0.50 -3.55
CA TRP A 73 16.37 -1.45 -2.73
C TRP A 73 14.87 -1.50 -3.10
N ALA A 74 14.32 -0.40 -3.63
CA ALA A 74 12.89 -0.28 -3.96
C ALA A 74 12.61 -0.52 -5.45
N GLN A 75 13.60 -0.48 -6.32
CA GLN A 75 13.41 -0.53 -7.78
C GLN A 75 12.58 -1.72 -8.23
N GLY A 76 12.90 -2.92 -7.77
CA GLY A 76 12.17 -4.12 -8.16
C GLY A 76 10.70 -4.07 -7.76
N TYR A 77 10.41 -3.61 -6.56
CA TYR A 77 9.03 -3.48 -6.05
C TYR A 77 8.24 -2.42 -6.80
N VAL A 78 8.81 -1.23 -6.97
CA VAL A 78 8.16 -0.13 -7.69
C VAL A 78 7.93 -0.48 -9.16
N ASN A 79 8.92 -1.10 -9.82
CA ASN A 79 8.81 -1.52 -11.22
C ASN A 79 7.74 -2.61 -11.39
N LEU A 80 7.66 -3.59 -10.47
CA LEU A 80 6.61 -4.60 -10.48
C LEU A 80 5.24 -3.96 -10.32
N CYS A 81 5.04 -3.10 -9.33
CA CYS A 81 3.79 -2.38 -9.14
C CYS A 81 3.42 -1.51 -10.36
N SER A 82 4.41 -0.89 -11.01
CA SER A 82 4.19 -0.11 -12.23
C SER A 82 3.75 -0.99 -13.40
N SER A 83 4.38 -2.16 -13.58
CA SER A 83 4.03 -3.11 -14.63
C SER A 83 2.61 -3.68 -14.47
N LEU A 84 2.14 -3.79 -13.24
CA LEU A 84 0.78 -4.22 -12.92
C LEU A 84 -0.25 -3.07 -12.98
N GLY A 85 0.19 -1.85 -13.28
CA GLY A 85 -0.69 -0.68 -13.30
C GLY A 85 -1.16 -0.21 -11.93
N ILE A 86 -0.51 -0.65 -10.84
CA ILE A 86 -0.90 -0.32 -9.46
C ILE A 86 -0.41 1.07 -9.07
N VAL A 87 0.81 1.44 -9.47
CA VAL A 87 1.42 2.74 -9.19
C VAL A 87 1.66 3.51 -10.46
N ALA A 88 1.64 4.84 -10.33
CA ALA A 88 2.03 5.78 -11.37
C ALA A 88 3.09 6.74 -10.84
N GLY A 89 3.89 7.31 -11.73
CA GLY A 89 4.81 8.37 -11.39
C GLY A 89 4.11 9.71 -11.11
N VAL A 90 4.88 10.65 -10.61
CA VAL A 90 4.41 12.02 -10.30
C VAL A 90 4.68 13.01 -11.44
N GLY A 91 5.27 12.54 -12.54
CA GLY A 91 5.67 13.34 -13.70
C GLY A 91 7.19 13.31 -13.89
N ASP A 92 7.65 13.77 -15.04
CA ASP A 92 9.08 13.90 -15.40
C ASP A 92 9.93 12.64 -15.18
N GLY A 93 9.33 11.44 -15.32
CA GLY A 93 10.01 10.18 -15.08
C GLY A 93 10.35 9.91 -13.61
N LYS A 94 9.65 10.56 -12.68
CA LYS A 94 9.86 10.42 -11.24
C LYS A 94 8.70 9.71 -10.56
N PHE A 95 9.03 8.99 -9.48
CA PHE A 95 8.09 8.28 -8.61
C PHE A 95 7.85 8.98 -7.27
N ASP A 96 8.82 9.77 -6.81
CA ASP A 96 8.86 10.39 -5.49
C ASP A 96 8.80 9.38 -4.33
N PRO A 97 9.81 8.48 -4.25
CA PRO A 97 9.80 7.31 -3.37
C PRO A 97 9.76 7.66 -1.88
N ASN A 98 10.35 8.79 -1.50
CA ASN A 98 10.50 9.21 -0.09
C ASN A 98 9.34 10.07 0.41
N ALA A 99 8.43 10.49 -0.47
CA ALA A 99 7.23 11.21 -0.03
C ALA A 99 6.33 10.29 0.81
N THR A 100 5.73 10.85 1.86
CA THR A 100 4.72 10.13 2.63
C THR A 100 3.53 9.79 1.73
N VAL A 101 3.11 8.52 1.71
CA VAL A 101 1.94 8.10 0.95
C VAL A 101 0.69 8.75 1.55
N THR A 102 -0.15 9.33 0.71
CA THR A 102 -1.44 9.87 1.16
C THR A 102 -2.50 8.78 1.23
N THR A 103 -3.56 9.04 1.99
CA THR A 103 -4.70 8.12 2.10
C THR A 103 -5.28 7.76 0.73
N ALA A 104 -5.55 8.77 -0.11
CA ALA A 104 -6.10 8.53 -1.45
C ALA A 104 -5.15 7.73 -2.33
N GLN A 105 -3.84 7.98 -2.27
CA GLN A 105 -2.84 7.21 -3.01
C GLN A 105 -2.80 5.75 -2.57
N ALA A 106 -2.74 5.49 -1.27
CA ALA A 106 -2.70 4.13 -0.74
C ALA A 106 -3.99 3.35 -1.06
N VAL A 107 -5.14 3.99 -0.90
CA VAL A 107 -6.45 3.38 -1.22
C VAL A 107 -6.55 3.09 -2.72
N LEU A 108 -6.09 4.00 -3.59
CA LEU A 108 -6.03 3.76 -5.03
C LEU A 108 -5.13 2.56 -5.37
N MET A 109 -3.96 2.48 -4.76
CA MET A 109 -3.04 1.34 -4.95
C MET A 109 -3.68 0.02 -4.51
N LEU A 110 -4.35 -0.01 -3.37
CA LEU A 110 -5.09 -1.19 -2.89
C LEU A 110 -6.24 -1.57 -3.82
N CYS A 111 -7.03 -0.59 -4.28
CA CYS A 111 -8.12 -0.84 -5.23
C CYS A 111 -7.59 -1.43 -6.55
N ARG A 112 -6.48 -0.90 -7.06
CA ARG A 112 -5.84 -1.42 -8.28
C ARG A 112 -5.28 -2.83 -8.07
N ALA A 113 -4.69 -3.11 -6.93
CA ALA A 113 -4.23 -4.45 -6.57
C ALA A 113 -5.39 -5.46 -6.51
N LEU A 114 -6.59 -5.01 -6.15
CA LEU A 114 -7.83 -5.80 -6.17
C LEU A 114 -8.49 -5.90 -7.56
N GLY A 115 -7.91 -5.28 -8.58
CA GLY A 115 -8.39 -5.34 -9.97
C GLY A 115 -9.31 -4.19 -10.39
N TYR A 116 -9.55 -3.20 -9.53
CA TYR A 116 -10.34 -2.00 -9.86
C TYR A 116 -9.48 -0.92 -10.54
N PHE A 117 -10.13 0.05 -11.18
CA PHE A 117 -9.47 1.20 -11.82
C PHE A 117 -8.43 0.81 -12.89
N GLN A 118 -8.82 -0.11 -13.77
CA GLN A 118 -7.96 -0.55 -14.86
C GLN A 118 -7.97 0.42 -16.06
N SER A 119 -8.94 1.32 -16.12
CA SER A 119 -9.10 2.32 -17.18
C SER A 119 -9.11 3.73 -16.62
N ALA A 120 -8.60 4.70 -17.39
CA ALA A 120 -8.68 6.11 -17.03
C ALA A 120 -10.12 6.61 -16.89
N THR A 121 -11.06 6.00 -17.60
CA THR A 121 -12.49 6.34 -17.50
C THR A 121 -13.12 5.96 -16.16
N ASP A 122 -12.50 5.04 -15.42
CA ASP A 122 -13.01 4.59 -14.12
C ASP A 122 -12.94 5.67 -13.02
N PHE A 123 -12.11 6.69 -13.24
CA PHE A 123 -11.91 7.77 -12.27
C PHE A 123 -12.92 8.92 -12.41
N GLY A 124 -13.62 9.03 -13.53
CA GLY A 124 -14.39 10.22 -13.83
C GLY A 124 -13.50 11.47 -13.89
N ASN A 125 -13.97 12.57 -13.26
CA ASN A 125 -13.24 13.85 -13.27
C ASN A 125 -12.31 14.05 -12.05
N ASP A 126 -12.45 13.23 -11.01
CA ASP A 126 -11.71 13.36 -9.75
C ASP A 126 -11.30 11.98 -9.23
N TRP A 127 -10.02 11.65 -9.44
CA TRP A 127 -9.48 10.36 -9.04
C TRP A 127 -9.46 10.15 -7.52
N MET A 128 -9.26 11.21 -6.72
CA MET A 128 -9.25 11.10 -5.26
C MET A 128 -10.65 10.80 -4.72
N LEU A 129 -11.65 11.45 -5.28
CA LEU A 129 -13.05 11.17 -4.93
C LEU A 129 -13.44 9.75 -5.33
N ALA A 130 -13.07 9.32 -6.54
CA ALA A 130 -13.34 7.96 -7.03
C ALA A 130 -12.65 6.90 -6.16
N ALA A 131 -11.38 7.10 -5.80
CA ALA A 131 -10.65 6.19 -4.92
C ALA A 131 -11.27 6.12 -3.52
N THR A 132 -11.64 7.27 -2.95
CA THR A 132 -12.30 7.34 -1.63
C THR A 132 -13.64 6.60 -1.63
N ALA A 133 -14.46 6.84 -2.64
CA ALA A 133 -15.77 6.19 -2.78
C ALA A 133 -15.63 4.66 -2.94
N LYS A 134 -14.70 4.21 -3.78
CA LYS A 134 -14.43 2.78 -3.97
C LYS A 134 -13.88 2.14 -2.71
N GLY A 135 -12.90 2.76 -2.05
CA GLY A 135 -12.35 2.28 -0.79
C GLY A 135 -13.40 2.13 0.31
N THR A 136 -14.33 3.09 0.39
CA THR A 136 -15.47 3.03 1.31
C THR A 136 -16.39 1.86 0.97
N ALA A 137 -16.75 1.69 -0.31
CA ALA A 137 -17.61 0.60 -0.76
C ALA A 137 -17.00 -0.78 -0.51
N LEU A 138 -15.68 -0.90 -0.61
CA LEU A 138 -14.93 -2.14 -0.34
C LEU A 138 -14.68 -2.40 1.16
N GLY A 139 -15.01 -1.46 2.02
CA GLY A 139 -14.76 -1.58 3.46
C GLY A 139 -13.30 -1.40 3.88
N LEU A 140 -12.46 -0.77 3.04
CA LEU A 140 -11.03 -0.61 3.31
C LEU A 140 -10.77 0.26 4.54
N TYR A 141 -11.57 1.28 4.76
CA TYR A 141 -11.39 2.20 5.89
C TYR A 141 -11.74 1.58 7.24
N GLY A 142 -12.69 0.62 7.29
CA GLY A 142 -13.20 0.13 8.57
C GLY A 142 -13.71 1.30 9.42
N ASP A 143 -13.16 1.45 10.63
CA ASP A 143 -13.46 2.55 11.55
C ASP A 143 -12.51 3.76 11.42
N LEU A 144 -11.54 3.69 10.50
CA LEU A 144 -10.60 4.79 10.27
C LEU A 144 -11.30 6.01 9.70
N LYS A 145 -10.99 7.18 10.27
CA LYS A 145 -11.49 8.48 9.81
C LYS A 145 -10.32 9.27 9.24
N LEU A 146 -10.04 9.06 7.97
CA LEU A 146 -8.92 9.64 7.26
C LEU A 146 -9.41 10.55 6.14
N THR A 147 -8.74 11.70 5.99
CA THR A 147 -8.95 12.58 4.83
C THR A 147 -8.08 12.13 3.65
N ALA A 148 -8.52 12.39 2.42
CA ALA A 148 -7.85 11.93 1.20
C ALA A 148 -6.37 12.36 1.10
N ASN A 149 -6.04 13.55 1.60
CA ASN A 149 -4.68 14.12 1.55
C ASN A 149 -3.83 13.82 2.80
N ALA A 150 -4.39 13.16 3.81
CA ALA A 150 -3.63 12.83 5.01
C ALA A 150 -2.53 11.82 4.71
N GLY A 151 -1.33 12.08 5.22
CA GLY A 151 -0.25 11.11 5.24
C GLY A 151 -0.59 9.94 6.17
N LEU A 152 -0.20 8.73 5.79
CA LEU A 152 -0.51 7.53 6.54
C LEU A 152 0.62 7.11 7.46
N THR A 153 0.26 6.65 8.64
CA THR A 153 1.13 5.95 9.58
C THR A 153 1.15 4.45 9.30
N ARG A 154 2.12 3.75 9.86
CA ARG A 154 2.21 2.28 9.77
C ARG A 154 0.96 1.60 10.35
N ASP A 155 0.43 2.12 11.44
CA ASP A 155 -0.81 1.62 12.07
C ASP A 155 -2.02 1.77 11.13
N ASN A 156 -2.18 2.93 10.48
CA ASN A 156 -3.24 3.15 9.50
C ASN A 156 -3.12 2.24 8.28
N VAL A 157 -1.91 2.08 7.74
CA VAL A 157 -1.68 1.20 6.58
C VAL A 157 -1.96 -0.25 6.94
N ALA A 158 -1.57 -0.71 8.14
CA ALA A 158 -1.87 -2.05 8.61
C ALA A 158 -3.38 -2.32 8.62
N GLU A 159 -4.20 -1.38 9.09
CA GLU A 159 -5.66 -1.52 9.08
C GLU A 159 -6.24 -1.53 7.66
N LEU A 160 -5.78 -0.63 6.79
CA LEU A 160 -6.23 -0.61 5.38
C LEU A 160 -5.92 -1.93 4.67
N VAL A 161 -4.72 -2.45 4.83
CA VAL A 161 -4.29 -3.71 4.22
C VAL A 161 -5.03 -4.91 4.83
N PHE A 162 -5.20 -4.94 6.13
CA PHE A 162 -5.98 -5.97 6.82
C PHE A 162 -7.42 -6.02 6.30
N ASN A 163 -8.05 -4.87 6.12
CA ASN A 163 -9.39 -4.78 5.53
C ASN A 163 -9.40 -5.20 4.05
N ALA A 164 -8.35 -4.89 3.29
CA ALA A 164 -8.22 -5.36 1.91
C ALA A 164 -8.15 -6.89 1.83
N LEU A 165 -7.47 -7.53 2.77
CA LEU A 165 -7.33 -8.99 2.82
C LEU A 165 -8.57 -9.72 3.35
N THR A 166 -9.31 -9.08 4.26
CA THR A 166 -10.37 -9.78 5.01
C THR A 166 -11.79 -9.37 4.64
N LYS A 167 -11.98 -8.16 4.09
CA LYS A 167 -13.31 -7.58 3.82
C LYS A 167 -13.54 -7.29 2.34
N ALA A 168 -12.51 -6.83 1.63
CA ALA A 168 -12.66 -6.41 0.25
C ALA A 168 -12.85 -7.61 -0.68
N VAL A 169 -13.74 -7.44 -1.66
CA VAL A 169 -13.95 -8.43 -2.72
C VAL A 169 -13.18 -7.96 -3.95
N PRO A 170 -12.21 -8.74 -4.44
CA PRO A 170 -11.51 -8.42 -5.68
C PRO A 170 -12.45 -8.53 -6.89
N VAL A 171 -12.08 -7.89 -7.99
CA VAL A 171 -12.80 -8.02 -9.24
C VAL A 171 -12.75 -9.47 -9.69
N GLN A 172 -13.93 -10.03 -9.94
CA GLN A 172 -14.04 -11.39 -10.50
C GLN A 172 -14.23 -11.26 -12.01
N TYR A 173 -13.31 -11.86 -12.75
CA TYR A 173 -13.47 -12.02 -14.18
C TYR A 173 -14.26 -13.31 -14.39
N ASN A 174 -15.45 -13.22 -14.98
CA ASN A 174 -16.17 -14.40 -15.46
C ASN A 174 -15.41 -14.90 -16.69
N GLU A 175 -14.92 -16.14 -16.63
CA GLU A 175 -14.39 -16.86 -17.78
C GLU A 175 -15.50 -17.22 -18.78
#